data_a69357caa2f3754e548fe0c6c2e36d80
#
_entry.id   a69357caa2f3754e548fe0c6c2e36d80
#
_cell.length_a   1.000
_cell.length_b   1.000
_cell.length_c   1.000
_cell.angle_alpha   90.00
_cell.angle_beta   90.00
_cell.angle_gamma   90.00
#
_symmetry.space_group_name_H-M   'P 1'
#
loop_
_entity.id
_entity.type
_entity.pdbx_description
1 polymer ?
#
loop_
_entity_poly.entity_id
_entity_poly.type
_entity_poly.pdbx_seq_one_letter_code
_entity_poly.pdbx_strand_id
1 'polypeptide(L)'
;EKEVFLRLGWNSSRVRADSECAGIIREIARRAFAFCRPQGRYRIVGIRAVTEQGIELENGAFLAGSIFARSCAGCCALWCAAVTVGREITAARDAAESVSDKSVYDAVGSESADAAMDFLHHNSIRELLRSGRDLSVRRYSAGYGDMPLTAQRITDSFLNLAGMGITLNEHDFMIPEKSVTAWAGIRNITGDSQS
;
A
#
# COMPACT_ATOMS: atom_id res chain seq x y z
N GLU A 1 16.51 4.16 3.22
CA GLU A 1 17.33 5.37 3.24
C GLU A 1 17.38 6.03 1.86
N LYS A 2 17.77 5.29 0.82
CA LYS A 2 17.85 5.77 -0.57
C LYS A 2 16.52 6.36 -1.04
N GLU A 3 15.42 5.69 -0.77
CA GLU A 3 14.08 6.11 -1.18
C GLU A 3 13.65 7.41 -0.49
N VAL A 4 13.99 7.60 0.80
CA VAL A 4 13.76 8.86 1.52
C VAL A 4 14.47 10.02 0.82
N PHE A 5 15.73 9.84 0.43
CA PHE A 5 16.47 10.86 -0.31
C PHE A 5 15.82 11.16 -1.67
N LEU A 6 15.39 10.14 -2.41
CA LEU A 6 14.70 10.32 -3.69
C LEU A 6 13.39 11.10 -3.52
N ARG A 7 12.60 10.79 -2.48
CA ARG A 7 11.35 11.49 -2.18
C ARG A 7 11.57 12.96 -1.80
N LEU A 8 12.70 13.27 -1.19
CA LEU A 8 13.13 14.65 -0.91
C LEU A 8 13.68 15.38 -2.16
N GLY A 9 13.63 14.77 -3.33
CA GLY A 9 14.11 15.34 -4.59
C GLY A 9 15.62 15.24 -4.77
N TRP A 10 16.30 14.42 -3.98
CA TRP A 10 17.73 14.23 -4.05
C TRP A 10 18.04 13.05 -4.97
N ASN A 11 18.72 13.32 -6.07
CA ASN A 11 19.26 12.26 -6.92
C ASN A 11 20.79 12.17 -6.76
N SER A 12 21.33 10.99 -7.03
CA SER A 12 22.76 10.68 -6.88
C SER A 12 23.71 11.58 -7.66
N SER A 13 23.20 12.36 -8.63
CA SER A 13 24.01 13.30 -9.42
C SER A 13 24.17 14.67 -8.75
N ARG A 14 23.37 15.01 -7.74
CA ARG A 14 23.36 16.34 -7.12
C ARG A 14 23.89 16.37 -5.68
N VAL A 15 23.94 15.23 -4.98
CA VAL A 15 24.39 15.18 -3.59
C VAL A 15 25.34 14.03 -3.38
N ARG A 16 26.54 14.34 -2.85
CA ARG A 16 27.47 13.31 -2.40
C ARG A 16 26.90 12.65 -1.14
N ALA A 17 26.88 11.32 -1.14
CA ALA A 17 26.34 10.52 -0.02
C ALA A 17 27.09 10.74 1.32
N ASP A 18 28.27 11.31 1.26
CA ASP A 18 29.17 11.64 2.38
C ASP A 18 29.13 13.11 2.79
N SER A 19 28.22 13.93 2.20
CA SER A 19 28.06 15.33 2.59
C SER A 19 27.52 15.49 3.99
N GLU A 20 27.87 16.58 4.67
CA GLU A 20 27.36 16.94 6.00
C GLU A 20 25.82 16.98 6.01
N CYS A 21 25.21 17.57 4.97
CA CYS A 21 23.75 17.59 4.82
C CYS A 21 23.15 16.19 4.75
N ALA A 22 23.78 15.25 4.06
CA ALA A 22 23.30 13.85 4.04
C ALA A 22 23.38 13.21 5.43
N GLY A 23 24.43 13.54 6.20
CA GLY A 23 24.56 13.12 7.60
C GLY A 23 23.41 13.60 8.48
N ILE A 24 23.07 14.88 8.37
CA ILE A 24 21.96 15.49 9.11
C ILE A 24 20.63 14.81 8.73
N ILE A 25 20.34 14.64 7.45
CA ILE A 25 19.09 13.98 7.01
C ILE A 25 19.01 12.54 7.50
N ARG A 26 20.11 11.78 7.51
CA ARG A 26 20.14 10.41 8.06
C ARG A 26 19.79 10.38 9.53
N GLU A 27 20.31 11.33 10.30
CA GLU A 27 20.02 11.41 11.73
C GLU A 27 18.55 11.76 11.99
N ILE A 28 18.00 12.73 11.25
CA ILE A 28 16.58 13.06 11.32
C ILE A 28 15.72 11.87 10.92
N ALA A 29 16.07 11.17 9.81
CA ALA A 29 15.35 10.02 9.33
C ALA A 29 15.37 8.86 10.35
N ARG A 30 16.48 8.62 11.04
CA ARG A 30 16.56 7.60 12.10
C ARG A 30 15.63 7.93 13.28
N ARG A 31 15.58 9.20 13.70
CA ARG A 31 14.64 9.66 14.73
C ARG A 31 13.20 9.51 14.28
N ALA A 32 12.90 9.91 13.03
CA ALA A 32 11.57 9.80 12.44
C ALA A 32 11.10 8.33 12.39
N PHE A 33 11.96 7.42 11.97
CA PHE A 33 11.64 5.99 11.88
C PHE A 33 11.24 5.38 13.23
N ALA A 34 11.77 5.90 14.34
CA ALA A 34 11.40 5.44 15.68
C ALA A 34 9.91 5.69 16.04
N PHE A 35 9.21 6.55 15.30
CA PHE A 35 7.78 6.78 15.45
C PHE A 35 6.92 5.90 14.54
N CYS A 36 7.50 5.15 13.63
CA CYS A 36 6.73 4.24 12.78
C CYS A 36 6.33 2.98 13.54
N ARG A 37 5.05 2.60 13.43
CA ARG A 37 4.47 1.38 14.02
C ARG A 37 3.76 0.59 12.93
N PRO A 38 4.52 -0.09 12.04
CA PRO A 38 3.93 -0.76 10.89
C PRO A 38 3.02 -1.90 11.32
N GLN A 39 1.82 -1.92 10.75
CA GLN A 39 0.85 -2.98 10.85
C GLN A 39 0.30 -3.27 9.46
N GLY A 40 0.01 -4.54 9.15
CA GLY A 40 -0.56 -4.93 7.87
C GLY A 40 -1.56 -6.07 8.04
N ARG A 41 -2.58 -6.06 7.20
CA ARG A 41 -3.59 -7.12 7.10
C ARG A 41 -3.95 -7.33 5.65
N TYR A 42 -4.21 -8.56 5.27
CA TYR A 42 -4.79 -8.89 3.98
C TYR A 42 -5.90 -9.93 4.09
N ARG A 43 -6.71 -10.00 3.05
CA ARG A 43 -7.74 -11.04 2.86
C ARG A 43 -7.79 -11.44 1.40
N ILE A 44 -8.08 -12.72 1.15
CA ILE A 44 -8.41 -13.21 -0.18
C ILE A 44 -9.93 -13.11 -0.32
N VAL A 45 -10.37 -12.46 -1.39
CA VAL A 45 -11.77 -12.15 -1.68
C VAL A 45 -12.16 -12.84 -2.98
N GLY A 46 -13.24 -13.60 -2.98
CA GLY A 46 -13.76 -14.29 -4.16
C GLY A 46 -14.30 -13.30 -5.20
N ILE A 47 -14.08 -13.60 -6.48
CA ILE A 47 -14.67 -12.90 -7.62
C ILE A 47 -15.96 -13.61 -8.01
N ARG A 48 -17.07 -12.86 -8.12
CA ARG A 48 -18.33 -13.35 -8.71
C ARG A 48 -18.34 -13.14 -10.22
N ALA A 49 -17.99 -11.94 -10.67
CA ALA A 49 -17.91 -11.60 -12.09
C ALA A 49 -16.87 -10.52 -12.36
N VAL A 50 -16.23 -10.60 -13.51
CA VAL A 50 -15.39 -9.51 -14.06
C VAL A 50 -16.14 -8.92 -15.26
N THR A 51 -16.36 -7.61 -15.21
CA THR A 51 -17.04 -6.84 -16.28
C THR A 51 -16.06 -5.83 -16.89
N GLU A 52 -16.47 -5.16 -17.95
CA GLU A 52 -15.66 -4.08 -18.53
C GLU A 52 -15.48 -2.88 -17.58
N GLN A 53 -16.41 -2.67 -16.64
CA GLN A 53 -16.45 -1.50 -15.76
C GLN A 53 -15.85 -1.75 -14.37
N GLY A 54 -15.69 -3.02 -13.97
CA GLY A 54 -15.22 -3.38 -12.64
C GLY A 54 -15.41 -4.86 -12.32
N ILE A 55 -15.30 -5.18 -11.04
CA ILE A 55 -15.35 -6.55 -10.52
C ILE A 55 -16.46 -6.67 -9.47
N GLU A 56 -17.37 -7.60 -9.66
CA GLU A 56 -18.35 -8.00 -8.65
C GLU A 56 -17.71 -9.01 -7.69
N LEU A 57 -17.76 -8.71 -6.40
CA LEU A 57 -17.15 -9.50 -5.35
C LEU A 57 -18.16 -10.50 -4.75
N GLU A 58 -17.67 -11.50 -4.03
CA GLU A 58 -18.48 -12.58 -3.42
C GLU A 58 -19.57 -12.06 -2.48
N ASN A 59 -19.36 -10.92 -1.83
CA ASN A 59 -20.34 -10.29 -0.94
C ASN A 59 -21.35 -9.39 -1.66
N GLY A 60 -21.29 -9.31 -3.00
CA GLY A 60 -22.15 -8.44 -3.82
C GLY A 60 -21.65 -7.01 -3.97
N ALA A 61 -20.53 -6.61 -3.35
CA ALA A 61 -19.94 -5.31 -3.57
C ALA A 61 -19.35 -5.23 -4.98
N PHE A 62 -19.38 -4.03 -5.58
CA PHE A 62 -18.83 -3.76 -6.91
C PHE A 62 -17.62 -2.85 -6.82
N LEU A 63 -16.46 -3.39 -7.17
CA LEU A 63 -15.19 -2.67 -7.20
C LEU A 63 -15.01 -2.08 -8.60
N ALA A 64 -15.36 -0.80 -8.75
CA ALA A 64 -15.26 -0.08 -10.02
C ALA A 64 -13.81 0.17 -10.42
N GLY A 65 -13.54 0.12 -11.74
CA GLY A 65 -12.22 0.37 -12.31
C GLY A 65 -11.97 -0.54 -13.51
N SER A 66 -12.10 0.01 -14.73
CA SER A 66 -11.96 -0.76 -15.98
C SER A 66 -10.53 -1.25 -16.19
N ILE A 67 -9.53 -0.45 -15.80
CA ILE A 67 -8.12 -0.82 -15.93
C ILE A 67 -7.80 -2.00 -15.00
N PHE A 68 -8.28 -1.95 -13.77
CA PHE A 68 -8.11 -3.03 -12.81
C PHE A 68 -8.86 -4.29 -13.25
N ALA A 69 -10.12 -4.14 -13.67
CA ALA A 69 -10.94 -5.26 -14.16
C ALA A 69 -10.25 -6.01 -15.31
N ARG A 70 -9.75 -5.29 -16.33
CA ARG A 70 -8.99 -5.90 -17.43
C ARG A 70 -7.76 -6.66 -16.96
N SER A 71 -7.05 -6.13 -15.95
CA SER A 71 -5.86 -6.82 -15.40
C SER A 71 -6.21 -8.11 -14.66
N CYS A 72 -7.46 -8.22 -14.18
CA CYS A 72 -7.98 -9.37 -13.46
C CYS A 72 -8.71 -10.38 -14.36
N ALA A 73 -8.65 -10.23 -15.70
CA ALA A 73 -9.17 -11.24 -16.61
C ALA A 73 -8.52 -12.60 -16.32
N GLY A 74 -9.34 -13.64 -16.08
CA GLY A 74 -8.87 -14.98 -15.71
C GLY A 74 -8.39 -15.13 -14.26
N CYS A 75 -8.56 -14.12 -13.42
CA CYS A 75 -8.34 -14.27 -11.97
C CYS A 75 -9.53 -14.99 -11.31
N CYS A 76 -9.23 -15.86 -10.34
CA CYS A 76 -10.24 -16.58 -9.55
C CYS A 76 -10.58 -15.86 -8.23
N ALA A 77 -9.68 -15.00 -7.75
CA ALA A 77 -9.84 -14.24 -6.52
C ALA A 77 -9.02 -12.94 -6.56
N LEU A 78 -9.25 -12.08 -5.58
CA LEU A 78 -8.45 -10.88 -5.34
C LEU A 78 -7.74 -10.96 -3.99
N TRP A 79 -6.54 -10.43 -3.93
CA TRP A 79 -5.85 -10.07 -2.70
C TRP A 79 -6.21 -8.63 -2.37
N CYS A 80 -6.80 -8.43 -1.20
CA CYS A 80 -7.16 -7.13 -0.64
C CYS A 80 -6.30 -6.88 0.58
N ALA A 81 -5.61 -5.77 0.65
CA ALA A 81 -4.70 -5.46 1.75
C ALA A 81 -4.74 -4.02 2.22
N ALA A 82 -4.39 -3.83 3.47
CA ALA A 82 -4.17 -2.53 4.08
C ALA A 82 -2.93 -2.58 4.98
N VAL A 83 -2.18 -1.49 5.00
CA VAL A 83 -1.09 -1.24 5.94
C VAL A 83 -1.20 0.17 6.51
N THR A 84 -0.65 0.35 7.71
CA THR A 84 -0.45 1.67 8.33
C THR A 84 0.87 1.66 9.08
N VAL A 85 1.48 2.83 9.24
CA VAL A 85 2.63 2.99 10.14
C VAL A 85 2.27 3.75 11.44
N GLY A 86 0.97 3.91 11.69
CA GLY A 86 0.45 4.55 12.89
C GLY A 86 0.38 6.08 12.76
N ARG A 87 -0.17 6.69 13.81
CA ARG A 87 -0.35 8.16 13.89
C ARG A 87 0.85 8.90 14.44
N GLU A 88 1.75 8.20 15.10
CA GLU A 88 2.84 8.79 15.89
C GLU A 88 3.83 9.52 15.00
N ILE A 89 4.10 9.02 13.80
CA ILE A 89 5.01 9.68 12.83
C ILE A 89 4.43 11.00 12.32
N THR A 90 3.12 11.07 12.08
CA THR A 90 2.43 12.29 11.65
C THR A 90 2.38 13.30 12.79
N ALA A 91 2.08 12.87 14.00
CA ALA A 91 2.09 13.73 15.19
C ALA A 91 3.50 14.30 15.47
N ALA A 92 4.54 13.48 15.33
CA ALA A 92 5.92 13.92 15.47
C ALA A 92 6.34 14.91 14.37
N ARG A 93 5.90 14.68 13.11
CA ARG A 93 6.07 15.65 12.01
C ARG A 93 5.44 17.00 12.35
N ASP A 94 4.19 16.98 12.82
CA ASP A 94 3.44 18.21 13.07
C ASP A 94 4.02 19.00 14.25
N ALA A 95 4.58 18.31 15.24
CA ALA A 95 5.25 18.89 16.40
C ALA A 95 6.68 19.39 16.12
N ALA A 96 7.29 18.99 14.98
CA ALA A 96 8.65 19.43 14.65
C ALA A 96 8.68 20.94 14.39
N GLU A 97 9.73 21.63 14.85
CA GLU A 97 9.87 23.08 14.68
C GLU A 97 10.39 23.43 13.27
N SER A 98 11.34 22.63 12.78
CA SER A 98 12.01 22.86 11.50
C SER A 98 11.18 22.31 10.31
N VAL A 99 11.06 23.11 9.24
CA VAL A 99 10.46 22.69 7.97
C VAL A 99 11.23 21.52 7.36
N SER A 100 12.55 21.50 7.51
CA SER A 100 13.39 20.40 7.05
C SER A 100 13.06 19.10 7.76
N ASP A 101 12.92 19.14 9.09
CA ASP A 101 12.54 17.98 9.89
C ASP A 101 11.15 17.47 9.48
N LYS A 102 10.17 18.37 9.32
CA LYS A 102 8.83 18.01 8.84
C LYS A 102 8.87 17.27 7.52
N SER A 103 9.66 17.76 6.56
CA SER A 103 9.81 17.13 5.24
C SER A 103 10.43 15.73 5.33
N VAL A 104 11.45 15.56 6.18
CA VAL A 104 12.09 14.25 6.38
C VAL A 104 11.14 13.29 7.10
N TYR A 105 10.41 13.72 8.12
CA TYR A 105 9.41 12.90 8.82
C TYR A 105 8.31 12.45 7.87
N ASP A 106 7.83 13.36 7.01
CA ASP A 106 6.82 13.04 5.99
C ASP A 106 7.33 11.97 5.01
N ALA A 107 8.55 12.16 4.49
CA ALA A 107 9.17 11.21 3.58
C ALA A 107 9.39 9.84 4.23
N VAL A 108 9.86 9.78 5.48
CA VAL A 108 10.07 8.54 6.21
C VAL A 108 8.75 7.82 6.45
N GLY A 109 7.70 8.53 6.85
CA GLY A 109 6.37 7.94 7.07
C GLY A 109 5.82 7.31 5.79
N SER A 110 5.91 8.01 4.66
CA SER A 110 5.45 7.52 3.37
C SER A 110 6.24 6.29 2.90
N GLU A 111 7.58 6.37 2.91
CA GLU A 111 8.44 5.25 2.52
C GLU A 111 8.26 4.03 3.43
N SER A 112 8.01 4.25 4.71
CA SER A 112 7.75 3.16 5.65
C SER A 112 6.41 2.46 5.37
N ALA A 113 5.37 3.21 4.98
CA ALA A 113 4.08 2.64 4.59
C ALA A 113 4.20 1.85 3.28
N ASP A 114 4.90 2.40 2.28
CA ASP A 114 5.16 1.72 1.01
C ASP A 114 5.97 0.44 1.22
N ALA A 115 7.04 0.49 2.02
CA ALA A 115 7.86 -0.67 2.36
C ALA A 115 7.08 -1.75 3.13
N ALA A 116 6.18 -1.35 4.03
CA ALA A 116 5.31 -2.29 4.74
C ALA A 116 4.34 -3.00 3.79
N MET A 117 3.77 -2.27 2.80
CA MET A 117 2.92 -2.85 1.77
C MET A 117 3.71 -3.79 0.86
N ASP A 118 4.92 -3.43 0.46
CA ASP A 118 5.81 -4.29 -0.33
C ASP A 118 6.15 -5.58 0.41
N PHE A 119 6.49 -5.48 1.69
CA PHE A 119 6.78 -6.64 2.52
C PHE A 119 5.57 -7.58 2.64
N LEU A 120 4.38 -7.04 2.90
CA LEU A 120 3.15 -7.82 3.00
C LEU A 120 2.83 -8.52 1.68
N HIS A 121 2.95 -7.80 0.56
CA HIS A 121 2.67 -8.32 -0.77
C HIS A 121 3.65 -9.44 -1.17
N HIS A 122 4.96 -9.23 -1.01
CA HIS A 122 5.97 -10.24 -1.33
C HIS A 122 5.82 -11.51 -0.47
N ASN A 123 5.44 -11.37 0.81
CA ASN A 123 5.15 -12.53 1.65
C ASN A 123 3.91 -13.27 1.16
N SER A 124 2.86 -12.54 0.78
CA SER A 124 1.63 -13.13 0.23
C SER A 124 1.88 -13.87 -1.10
N ILE A 125 2.74 -13.32 -1.98
CA ILE A 125 3.15 -14.02 -3.21
C ILE A 125 3.76 -15.38 -2.86
N ARG A 126 4.73 -15.41 -1.94
CA ARG A 126 5.42 -16.66 -1.55
C ARG A 126 4.46 -17.68 -0.91
N GLU A 127 3.51 -17.21 -0.11
CA GLU A 127 2.50 -18.07 0.51
C GLU A 127 1.54 -18.66 -0.51
N LEU A 128 1.03 -17.83 -1.42
CA LEU A 128 0.09 -18.26 -2.46
C LEU A 128 0.74 -19.20 -3.49
N LEU A 129 1.98 -18.95 -3.87
CA LEU A 129 2.74 -19.86 -4.75
C LEU A 129 2.84 -21.27 -4.17
N ARG A 130 3.03 -21.42 -2.85
CA ARG A 130 3.06 -22.74 -2.20
C ARG A 130 1.72 -23.47 -2.25
N SER A 131 0.61 -22.74 -2.43
CA SER A 131 -0.74 -23.28 -2.57
C SER A 131 -1.20 -23.38 -4.03
N GLY A 132 -0.28 -23.30 -5.02
CA GLY A 132 -0.59 -23.41 -6.43
C GLY A 132 -1.34 -22.19 -6.99
N ARG A 133 -1.18 -21.03 -6.39
CA ARG A 133 -1.81 -19.77 -6.82
C ARG A 133 -0.75 -18.71 -7.10
N ASP A 134 -1.00 -17.92 -8.14
CA ASP A 134 -0.15 -16.81 -8.56
C ASP A 134 -0.82 -15.48 -8.21
N LEU A 135 -0.14 -14.67 -7.39
CA LEU A 135 -0.56 -13.32 -7.06
C LEU A 135 0.13 -12.32 -7.97
N SER A 136 -0.64 -11.49 -8.66
CA SER A 136 -0.11 -10.44 -9.54
C SER A 136 0.89 -9.55 -8.80
N VAL A 137 2.02 -9.29 -9.43
CA VAL A 137 3.03 -8.32 -8.93
C VAL A 137 2.52 -6.88 -8.97
N ARG A 138 1.54 -6.60 -9.84
CA ARG A 138 0.93 -5.28 -9.97
C ARG A 138 -0.22 -5.11 -8.99
N ARG A 139 -0.16 -4.04 -8.22
CA ARG A 139 -1.18 -3.64 -7.27
C ARG A 139 -1.93 -2.41 -7.78
N TYR A 140 -3.18 -2.28 -7.35
CA TYR A 140 -4.06 -1.15 -7.64
C TYR A 140 -4.60 -0.60 -6.32
N SER A 141 -4.64 0.71 -6.20
CA SER A 141 -5.11 1.39 -4.99
C SER A 141 -6.29 2.31 -5.32
N ALA A 142 -7.20 2.45 -4.37
CA ALA A 142 -8.29 3.42 -4.47
C ALA A 142 -7.73 4.84 -4.71
N GLY A 143 -8.40 5.60 -5.58
CA GLY A 143 -7.98 6.94 -5.98
C GLY A 143 -6.93 6.98 -7.11
N TYR A 144 -6.45 5.83 -7.62
CA TYR A 144 -5.53 5.78 -8.74
C TYR A 144 -6.19 5.26 -10.03
N GLY A 145 -5.83 5.90 -11.15
CA GLY A 145 -6.42 5.58 -12.45
C GLY A 145 -7.92 5.86 -12.46
N ASP A 146 -8.70 4.85 -12.80
CA ASP A 146 -10.16 4.90 -12.85
C ASP A 146 -10.84 4.18 -11.65
N MET A 147 -10.07 3.76 -10.64
CA MET A 147 -10.61 3.20 -9.40
C MET A 147 -10.99 4.36 -8.45
N PRO A 148 -12.26 4.54 -8.10
CA PRO A 148 -12.68 5.66 -7.27
C PRO A 148 -12.16 5.51 -5.84
N LEU A 149 -12.00 6.64 -5.12
CA LEU A 149 -11.55 6.63 -3.72
C LEU A 149 -12.56 5.92 -2.81
N THR A 150 -13.85 5.91 -3.17
CA THR A 150 -14.90 5.17 -2.46
C THR A 150 -14.64 3.65 -2.36
N ALA A 151 -13.73 3.09 -3.17
CA ALA A 151 -13.27 1.72 -3.04
C ALA A 151 -12.61 1.43 -1.67
N GLN A 152 -12.20 2.48 -0.93
CA GLN A 152 -11.74 2.35 0.46
C GLN A 152 -12.82 1.75 1.37
N ARG A 153 -14.10 2.11 1.18
CA ARG A 153 -15.22 1.55 1.95
C ARG A 153 -15.40 0.06 1.68
N ILE A 154 -15.14 -0.37 0.44
CA ILE A 154 -15.17 -1.79 0.08
C ILE A 154 -14.01 -2.50 0.78
N THR A 155 -12.81 -1.92 0.76
CA THR A 155 -11.65 -2.44 1.50
C THR A 155 -11.95 -2.58 2.99
N ASP A 156 -12.57 -1.56 3.60
CA ASP A 156 -12.96 -1.58 5.03
C ASP A 156 -13.92 -2.72 5.35
N SER A 157 -14.90 -2.98 4.48
CA SER A 157 -15.88 -4.07 4.69
C SER A 157 -15.22 -5.47 4.77
N PHE A 158 -14.05 -5.65 4.14
CA PHE A 158 -13.31 -6.92 4.18
C PHE A 158 -12.25 -6.98 5.27
N LEU A 159 -11.62 -5.85 5.61
CA LEU A 159 -10.43 -5.82 6.47
C LEU A 159 -10.69 -5.31 7.89
N ASN A 160 -11.83 -4.65 8.13
CA ASN A 160 -12.08 -3.95 9.40
C ASN A 160 -10.91 -3.00 9.72
N LEU A 161 -10.80 -1.92 8.95
CA LEU A 161 -9.72 -0.93 9.06
C LEU A 161 -9.65 -0.31 10.46
N ALA A 162 -10.81 -0.12 11.12
CA ALA A 162 -10.86 0.37 12.49
C ALA A 162 -10.09 -0.53 13.48
N GLY A 163 -10.13 -1.85 13.26
CA GLY A 163 -9.33 -2.82 14.03
C GLY A 163 -7.81 -2.74 13.80
N MET A 164 -7.37 -1.90 12.84
CA MET A 164 -5.97 -1.55 12.58
C MET A 164 -5.65 -0.09 13.00
N GLY A 165 -6.60 0.60 13.62
CA GLY A 165 -6.46 2.02 13.95
C GLY A 165 -6.58 2.97 12.74
N ILE A 166 -7.14 2.48 11.61
CA ILE A 166 -7.40 3.28 10.42
C ILE A 166 -8.89 3.61 10.36
N THR A 167 -9.22 4.88 10.16
CA THR A 167 -10.59 5.34 9.90
C THR A 167 -10.65 6.06 8.56
N LEU A 168 -11.85 6.09 7.96
CA LEU A 168 -12.11 6.87 6.75
C LEU A 168 -12.85 8.14 7.13
N ASN A 169 -12.43 9.28 6.60
CA ASN A 169 -13.18 10.53 6.75
C ASN A 169 -14.37 10.59 5.77
N GLU A 170 -15.10 11.71 5.76
CA GLU A 170 -16.26 11.94 4.87
C GLU A 170 -15.93 11.90 3.38
N HIS A 171 -14.66 12.09 3.01
CA HIS A 171 -14.16 12.05 1.64
C HIS A 171 -13.40 10.73 1.33
N ASP A 172 -13.52 9.71 2.16
CA ASP A 172 -12.87 8.41 2.03
C ASP A 172 -11.34 8.42 2.13
N PHE A 173 -10.73 9.50 2.67
CA PHE A 173 -9.31 9.50 3.01
C PHE A 173 -9.05 8.74 4.31
N MET A 174 -7.95 8.00 4.32
CA MET A 174 -7.54 7.25 5.51
C MET A 174 -6.89 8.15 6.57
N ILE A 175 -7.22 7.89 7.82
CA ILE A 175 -6.61 8.47 9.01
C ILE A 175 -6.10 7.31 9.88
N PRO A 176 -4.79 7.22 10.18
CA PRO A 176 -3.72 8.15 9.84
C PRO A 176 -3.37 8.16 8.35
N GLU A 177 -2.83 9.29 7.87
CA GLU A 177 -2.53 9.50 6.45
C GLU A 177 -1.43 8.58 5.89
N LYS A 178 -0.53 8.10 6.74
CA LYS A 178 0.54 7.17 6.36
C LYS A 178 0.02 5.72 6.40
N SER A 179 -1.05 5.52 5.64
CA SER A 179 -1.72 4.24 5.43
C SER A 179 -1.89 3.99 3.92
N VAL A 180 -1.84 2.74 3.51
CA VAL A 180 -1.97 2.33 2.11
C VAL A 180 -2.93 1.15 2.03
N THR A 181 -3.82 1.15 1.04
CA THR A 181 -4.63 -0.01 0.67
C THR A 181 -4.27 -0.46 -0.74
N ALA A 182 -4.42 -1.74 -1.02
CA ALA A 182 -4.14 -2.28 -2.34
C ALA A 182 -5.00 -3.50 -2.66
N TRP A 183 -5.24 -3.67 -3.97
CA TRP A 183 -5.89 -4.83 -4.57
C TRP A 183 -5.00 -5.44 -5.64
N ALA A 184 -4.95 -6.76 -5.74
CA ALA A 184 -4.22 -7.48 -6.77
C ALA A 184 -4.94 -8.76 -7.16
N GLY A 185 -4.84 -9.18 -8.42
CA GLY A 185 -5.48 -10.39 -8.93
C GLY A 185 -4.73 -11.66 -8.53
N ILE A 186 -5.48 -12.73 -8.27
CA ILE A 186 -4.97 -14.07 -7.99
C ILE A 186 -5.45 -15.02 -9.09
N ARG A 187 -4.55 -15.83 -9.65
CA ARG A 187 -4.84 -16.90 -10.62
C ARG A 187 -4.45 -18.25 -10.04
N ASN A 188 -5.13 -19.29 -10.46
CA ASN A 188 -4.63 -20.65 -10.25
C ASN A 188 -3.47 -20.90 -11.21
N ILE A 189 -2.39 -21.49 -10.70
CA ILE A 189 -1.34 -22.02 -11.55
C ILE A 189 -1.91 -23.29 -12.16
N THR A 190 -2.34 -23.23 -13.43
CA THR A 190 -2.66 -24.43 -14.19
C THR A 190 -1.34 -25.19 -14.36
N GLY A 191 -1.23 -26.33 -13.70
CA GLY A 191 -0.15 -27.27 -14.02
C GLY A 191 -0.26 -27.57 -15.53
N ASP A 192 0.82 -27.36 -16.28
CA ASP A 192 0.93 -27.88 -17.62
C ASP A 192 0.63 -29.37 -17.54
N SER A 193 -0.56 -29.75 -18.02
CA SER A 193 -0.87 -31.13 -18.32
C SER A 193 0.06 -31.49 -19.50
N GLN A 194 1.23 -32.03 -19.16
CA GLN A 194 2.06 -32.71 -20.15
C GLN A 194 1.20 -33.84 -20.70
N SER A 195 0.72 -33.65 -21.92
CA SER A 195 0.22 -34.69 -22.80
C SER A 195 1.34 -35.09 -23.72
#